data_7ba5ff02ef33dae2d2efdde9ec2381bc
#
_entry.id   7ba5ff02ef33dae2d2efdde9ec2381bc
#
_cell.length_a   1.000
_cell.length_b   1.000
_cell.length_c   1.000
_cell.angle_alpha   90.00
_cell.angle_beta   90.00
_cell.angle_gamma   90.00
#
_symmetry.space_group_name_H-M   'P 1'
#
loop_
_entity.id
_entity.type
_entity.pdbx_description
1 polymer ?
#
loop_
_entity_poly.entity_id
_entity_poly.type
_entity_poly.pdbx_seq_one_letter_code
_entity_poly.pdbx_strand_id
1 'polypeptide(L)'
;MKAQLTALARLLEYPGVDFGVRVSAAPSSATLVSFATAMLALSPDEREELYTATFDVTPACVPYVSIHLFGEENFKRGEFMAGLHARYAQAGFTTGGELPDHLSVLLRFTAETDHAEHRELTEFCLLGPLGKMIAALTEENPYHALLVAVREILQAAHPEVKPALSPLEQMQQHGGACAAISIGCNCGAAPQDAAATPIDECHESVLTH
;
A
#
# COMPACT_ATOMS: atom_id res chain seq x y z
N MET A 1 -16.29 11.73 -2.03
CA MET A 1 -15.08 10.93 -2.22
C MET A 1 -14.41 10.56 -0.90
N LYS A 2 -13.91 11.51 -0.08
CA LYS A 2 -13.26 11.22 1.22
C LYS A 2 -14.04 10.21 2.08
N ALA A 3 -15.30 10.50 2.42
CA ALA A 3 -16.12 9.60 3.24
C ALA A 3 -16.33 8.21 2.62
N GLN A 4 -16.45 8.14 1.30
CA GLN A 4 -16.61 6.87 0.58
C GLN A 4 -15.34 6.01 0.69
N LEU A 5 -14.18 6.59 0.40
CA LEU A 5 -12.91 5.88 0.45
C LEU A 5 -12.58 5.42 1.88
N THR A 6 -12.85 6.27 2.88
CA THR A 6 -12.71 5.89 4.30
C THR A 6 -13.65 4.74 4.68
N ALA A 7 -14.90 4.76 4.22
CA ALA A 7 -15.85 3.68 4.50
C ALA A 7 -15.40 2.34 3.89
N LEU A 8 -14.91 2.35 2.63
CA LEU A 8 -14.37 1.15 1.99
C LEU A 8 -13.12 0.62 2.68
N ALA A 9 -12.22 1.52 3.08
CA ALA A 9 -11.02 1.15 3.83
C ALA A 9 -11.37 0.38 5.12
N ARG A 10 -12.41 0.81 5.82
CA ARG A 10 -12.90 0.14 7.03
C ARG A 10 -13.50 -1.25 6.78
N LEU A 11 -14.01 -1.51 5.59
CA LEU A 11 -14.50 -2.84 5.22
C LEU A 11 -13.36 -3.83 4.92
N LEU A 12 -12.14 -3.33 4.70
CA LEU A 12 -10.91 -4.11 4.56
C LEU A 12 -10.20 -4.39 5.90
N GLU A 13 -10.72 -3.88 7.00
CA GLU A 13 -10.25 -4.23 8.35
C GLU A 13 -10.95 -5.51 8.83
N TYR A 14 -10.35 -6.17 9.84
CA TYR A 14 -10.93 -7.38 10.44
C TYR A 14 -12.41 -7.18 10.80
N PRO A 15 -13.30 -8.13 10.44
CA PRO A 15 -14.75 -7.98 10.53
C PRO A 15 -15.27 -8.21 11.97
N GLY A 16 -14.95 -7.29 12.90
CA GLY A 16 -15.41 -7.34 14.27
C GLY A 16 -16.91 -7.05 14.44
N VAL A 17 -17.32 -6.89 15.69
CA VAL A 17 -18.74 -6.70 16.11
C VAL A 17 -19.46 -5.52 15.43
N ASP A 18 -18.73 -4.52 15.01
CA ASP A 18 -19.23 -3.33 14.32
C ASP A 18 -19.36 -3.48 12.79
N PHE A 19 -19.10 -4.68 12.25
CA PHE A 19 -19.07 -4.92 10.80
C PHE A 19 -20.37 -4.48 10.10
N GLY A 20 -21.54 -4.80 10.68
CA GLY A 20 -22.84 -4.37 10.12
C GLY A 20 -22.99 -2.84 10.04
N VAL A 21 -22.44 -2.11 11.02
CA VAL A 21 -22.41 -0.64 11.00
C VAL A 21 -21.50 -0.12 9.90
N ARG A 22 -20.34 -0.73 9.72
CA ARG A 22 -19.40 -0.37 8.64
C ARG A 22 -20.02 -0.57 7.26
N VAL A 23 -20.72 -1.70 7.05
CA VAL A 23 -21.45 -1.97 5.80
C VAL A 23 -22.52 -0.92 5.56
N SER A 24 -23.28 -0.52 6.59
CA SER A 24 -24.33 0.51 6.46
C SER A 24 -23.79 1.90 6.14
N ALA A 25 -22.54 2.18 6.49
CA ALA A 25 -21.86 3.45 6.19
C ALA A 25 -21.23 3.49 4.79
N ALA A 26 -21.16 2.34 4.10
CA ALA A 26 -20.56 2.26 2.77
C ALA A 26 -21.45 2.91 1.69
N PRO A 27 -20.85 3.42 0.60
CA PRO A 27 -21.60 3.98 -0.51
C PRO A 27 -22.45 2.90 -1.19
N SER A 28 -23.60 3.29 -1.72
CA SER A 28 -24.48 2.36 -2.45
C SER A 28 -24.01 2.25 -3.90
N SER A 29 -23.43 1.11 -4.27
CA SER A 29 -23.13 0.73 -5.65
C SER A 29 -23.50 -0.73 -5.88
N ALA A 30 -23.71 -1.14 -7.12
CA ALA A 30 -24.07 -2.54 -7.43
C ALA A 30 -23.00 -3.52 -6.92
N THR A 31 -21.72 -3.18 -7.08
CA THR A 31 -20.56 -3.96 -6.64
C THR A 31 -20.56 -4.12 -5.11
N LEU A 32 -20.83 -3.04 -4.37
CA LEU A 32 -20.87 -3.09 -2.90
C LEU A 32 -22.14 -3.74 -2.34
N VAL A 33 -23.26 -3.66 -3.04
CA VAL A 33 -24.47 -4.42 -2.67
C VAL A 33 -24.17 -5.93 -2.74
N SER A 34 -23.46 -6.40 -3.76
CA SER A 34 -23.04 -7.80 -3.87
C SER A 34 -22.16 -8.21 -2.69
N PHE A 35 -21.12 -7.44 -2.39
CA PHE A 35 -20.26 -7.66 -1.20
C PHE A 35 -21.07 -7.70 0.09
N ALA A 36 -21.88 -6.67 0.34
CA ALA A 36 -22.68 -6.54 1.56
C ALA A 36 -23.65 -7.72 1.74
N THR A 37 -24.34 -8.10 0.65
CA THR A 37 -25.29 -9.22 0.67
C THR A 37 -24.59 -10.52 1.02
N ALA A 38 -23.46 -10.82 0.39
CA ALA A 38 -22.68 -12.03 0.66
C ALA A 38 -22.16 -12.04 2.11
N MET A 39 -21.56 -10.94 2.57
CA MET A 39 -20.96 -10.88 3.90
C MET A 39 -22.00 -10.86 5.02
N LEU A 40 -23.16 -10.24 4.84
CA LEU A 40 -24.22 -10.20 5.86
C LEU A 40 -25.00 -11.52 5.95
N ALA A 41 -24.93 -12.36 4.92
CA ALA A 41 -25.49 -13.72 4.97
C ALA A 41 -24.67 -14.68 5.84
N LEU A 42 -23.39 -14.37 6.08
CA LEU A 42 -22.50 -15.15 6.93
C LEU A 42 -22.72 -14.82 8.42
N SER A 43 -22.51 -15.81 9.28
CA SER A 43 -22.37 -15.60 10.74
C SER A 43 -21.10 -14.77 11.04
N PRO A 44 -20.96 -14.21 12.26
CA PRO A 44 -19.72 -13.53 12.65
C PRO A 44 -18.48 -14.41 12.47
N ASP A 45 -18.51 -15.64 12.93
CA ASP A 45 -17.38 -16.58 12.87
C ASP A 45 -17.00 -16.92 11.41
N GLU A 46 -17.99 -17.18 10.54
CA GLU A 46 -17.74 -17.43 9.12
C GLU A 46 -17.12 -16.21 8.40
N ARG A 47 -17.49 -14.98 8.81
CA ARG A 47 -16.87 -13.76 8.26
C ARG A 47 -15.40 -13.62 8.69
N GLU A 48 -15.11 -13.94 9.96
CA GLU A 48 -13.75 -13.92 10.50
C GLU A 48 -12.87 -14.99 9.84
N GLU A 49 -13.41 -16.19 9.64
CA GLU A 49 -12.74 -17.26 8.89
C GLU A 49 -12.46 -16.85 7.46
N LEU A 50 -13.45 -16.29 6.76
CA LEU A 50 -13.28 -15.82 5.39
C LEU A 50 -12.23 -14.71 5.29
N TYR A 51 -12.22 -13.76 6.22
CA TYR A 51 -11.20 -12.71 6.30
C TYR A 51 -9.80 -13.30 6.45
N THR A 52 -9.65 -14.20 7.43
CA THR A 52 -8.36 -14.84 7.73
C THR A 52 -7.85 -15.66 6.54
N ALA A 53 -8.72 -16.44 5.90
CA ALA A 53 -8.37 -17.20 4.70
C ALA A 53 -8.03 -16.30 3.49
N THR A 54 -8.61 -15.09 3.45
CA THR A 54 -8.38 -14.17 2.34
C THR A 54 -7.09 -13.36 2.53
N PHE A 55 -6.81 -12.84 3.74
CA PHE A 55 -5.81 -11.81 3.95
C PHE A 55 -4.71 -12.16 4.96
N ASP A 56 -4.84 -13.21 5.79
CA ASP A 56 -3.93 -13.47 6.90
C ASP A 56 -3.18 -14.80 6.74
N VAL A 57 -3.58 -15.85 7.39
CA VAL A 57 -2.83 -17.13 7.43
C VAL A 57 -2.81 -17.79 6.05
N THR A 58 -1.64 -17.79 5.38
CA THR A 58 -1.49 -18.27 3.99
C THR A 58 -2.47 -17.55 3.04
N PRO A 59 -2.36 -16.22 2.92
CA PRO A 59 -3.40 -15.40 2.31
C PRO A 59 -3.61 -15.71 0.83
N ALA A 60 -4.86 -15.81 0.42
CA ALA A 60 -5.22 -15.84 -1.00
C ALA A 60 -4.90 -14.49 -1.69
N CYS A 61 -4.95 -13.40 -0.94
CA CYS A 61 -4.65 -12.06 -1.38
C CYS A 61 -3.83 -11.32 -0.32
N VAL A 62 -2.61 -10.93 -0.64
CA VAL A 62 -1.75 -10.17 0.28
C VAL A 62 -2.22 -8.72 0.34
N PRO A 63 -2.61 -8.17 1.52
CA PRO A 63 -3.16 -6.82 1.62
C PRO A 63 -2.09 -5.71 1.71
N TYR A 64 -0.81 -6.04 1.63
CA TYR A 64 0.31 -5.12 1.78
C TYR A 64 0.79 -4.59 0.43
N VAL A 65 0.58 -3.30 0.19
CA VAL A 65 0.87 -2.63 -1.09
C VAL A 65 2.34 -2.76 -1.50
N SER A 66 3.27 -2.66 -0.54
CA SER A 66 4.70 -2.73 -0.84
C SER A 66 5.14 -4.06 -1.44
N ILE A 67 4.48 -5.17 -1.11
CA ILE A 67 4.76 -6.49 -1.67
C ILE A 67 4.46 -6.50 -3.18
N HIS A 68 3.36 -5.88 -3.58
CA HIS A 68 2.98 -5.78 -4.99
C HIS A 68 3.86 -4.81 -5.80
N LEU A 69 4.48 -3.82 -5.12
CA LEU A 69 5.37 -2.84 -5.75
C LEU A 69 6.80 -3.35 -5.90
N PHE A 70 7.35 -4.02 -4.89
CA PHE A 70 8.78 -4.32 -4.80
C PHE A 70 9.08 -5.82 -4.76
N GLY A 71 8.10 -6.68 -4.47
CA GLY A 71 8.31 -8.07 -4.11
C GLY A 71 8.57 -8.27 -2.61
N GLU A 72 8.43 -9.49 -2.12
CA GLU A 72 8.40 -9.79 -0.68
C GLU A 72 9.75 -9.55 0.01
N GLU A 73 10.86 -9.95 -0.60
CA GLU A 73 12.20 -9.93 0.01
C GLU A 73 13.03 -8.68 -0.36
N ASN A 74 12.42 -7.63 -0.88
CA ASN A 74 13.15 -6.46 -1.33
C ASN A 74 13.33 -5.42 -0.21
N PHE A 75 14.58 -5.01 0.07
CA PHE A 75 14.88 -4.00 1.09
C PHE A 75 14.20 -2.63 0.83
N LYS A 76 13.88 -2.32 -0.43
CA LYS A 76 13.11 -1.10 -0.80
C LYS A 76 11.73 -1.04 -0.16
N ARG A 77 11.16 -2.18 0.26
CA ARG A 77 9.95 -2.19 1.09
C ARG A 77 10.15 -1.44 2.39
N GLY A 78 11.29 -1.68 3.07
CA GLY A 78 11.62 -0.97 4.31
C GLY A 78 11.73 0.54 4.10
N GLU A 79 12.38 0.98 3.01
CA GLU A 79 12.48 2.39 2.65
C GLU A 79 11.11 3.00 2.35
N PHE A 80 10.26 2.30 1.61
CA PHE A 80 8.91 2.73 1.30
C PHE A 80 8.04 2.86 2.57
N MET A 81 8.08 1.87 3.47
CA MET A 81 7.36 1.92 4.73
C MET A 81 7.86 3.07 5.63
N ALA A 82 9.18 3.30 5.68
CA ALA A 82 9.74 4.45 6.40
C ALA A 82 9.27 5.78 5.81
N GLY A 83 9.19 5.89 4.48
CA GLY A 83 8.64 7.05 3.79
C GLY A 83 7.16 7.28 4.11
N LEU A 84 6.34 6.23 4.15
CA LEU A 84 4.94 6.32 4.57
C LEU A 84 4.82 6.78 6.02
N HIS A 85 5.60 6.21 6.94
CA HIS A 85 5.62 6.65 8.34
C HIS A 85 5.95 8.14 8.50
N ALA A 86 6.94 8.64 7.76
CA ALA A 86 7.28 10.06 7.78
C ALA A 86 6.12 10.95 7.29
N ARG A 87 5.45 10.57 6.19
CA ARG A 87 4.27 11.27 5.67
C ARG A 87 3.10 11.25 6.66
N TYR A 88 2.83 10.09 7.28
CA TYR A 88 1.78 9.97 8.29
C TYR A 88 2.04 10.85 9.51
N ALA A 89 3.29 10.86 9.99
CA ALA A 89 3.69 11.72 11.10
C ALA A 89 3.53 13.21 10.79
N GLN A 90 3.91 13.65 9.59
CA GLN A 90 3.75 15.04 9.13
C GLN A 90 2.27 15.44 9.05
N ALA A 91 1.40 14.54 8.65
CA ALA A 91 -0.03 14.77 8.55
C ALA A 91 -0.78 14.58 9.90
N GLY A 92 -0.10 14.14 10.97
CA GLY A 92 -0.76 13.76 12.23
C GLY A 92 -1.68 12.55 12.10
N PHE A 93 -1.45 11.70 11.07
CA PHE A 93 -2.26 10.52 10.80
C PHE A 93 -1.74 9.31 11.58
N THR A 94 -2.65 8.45 12.07
CA THR A 94 -2.32 7.24 12.82
C THR A 94 -2.75 5.97 12.08
N THR A 95 -1.89 4.96 12.09
CA THR A 95 -2.18 3.68 11.44
C THR A 95 -3.19 2.82 12.21
N GLY A 96 -3.35 3.08 13.52
CA GLY A 96 -4.20 2.26 14.39
C GLY A 96 -3.55 0.95 14.82
N GLY A 97 -2.22 0.84 14.72
CA GLY A 97 -1.47 -0.37 15.09
C GLY A 97 -1.20 -1.32 13.90
N GLU A 98 -1.76 -1.02 12.72
CA GLU A 98 -1.51 -1.79 11.49
C GLU A 98 -0.24 -1.29 10.77
N LEU A 99 0.31 -2.11 9.88
CA LEU A 99 1.46 -1.71 9.06
C LEU A 99 1.10 -0.53 8.13
N PRO A 100 2.05 0.38 7.88
CA PRO A 100 1.78 1.60 7.12
C PRO A 100 1.36 1.33 5.66
N ASP A 101 1.79 0.22 5.09
CA ASP A 101 1.51 -0.19 3.71
C ASP A 101 0.32 -1.14 3.58
N HIS A 102 -0.39 -1.44 4.68
CA HIS A 102 -1.65 -2.18 4.59
C HIS A 102 -2.67 -1.36 3.81
N LEU A 103 -3.38 -2.01 2.88
CA LEU A 103 -4.30 -1.32 1.96
C LEU A 103 -5.32 -0.44 2.68
N SER A 104 -5.91 -0.91 3.78
CA SER A 104 -6.89 -0.11 4.56
C SER A 104 -6.28 1.17 5.14
N VAL A 105 -5.03 1.10 5.62
CA VAL A 105 -4.29 2.24 6.17
C VAL A 105 -4.02 3.26 5.08
N LEU A 106 -3.47 2.79 3.96
CA LEU A 106 -3.10 3.67 2.85
C LEU A 106 -4.33 4.34 2.23
N LEU A 107 -5.46 3.63 2.10
CA LEU A 107 -6.73 4.21 1.62
C LEU A 107 -7.28 5.27 2.59
N ARG A 108 -7.21 5.04 3.91
CA ARG A 108 -7.62 6.05 4.91
C ARG A 108 -6.75 7.29 4.84
N PHE A 109 -5.43 7.11 4.69
CA PHE A 109 -4.52 8.23 4.51
C PHE A 109 -4.81 8.99 3.21
N THR A 110 -4.91 8.29 2.09
CA THR A 110 -5.24 8.89 0.79
C THR A 110 -6.53 9.71 0.83
N ALA A 111 -7.53 9.26 1.61
CA ALA A 111 -8.76 10.01 1.81
C ALA A 111 -8.57 11.36 2.53
N GLU A 112 -7.49 11.54 3.28
CA GLU A 112 -7.17 12.77 4.03
C GLU A 112 -6.27 13.75 3.26
N THR A 113 -5.60 13.27 2.18
CA THR A 113 -4.64 14.06 1.41
C THR A 113 -5.33 15.09 0.51
N ASP A 114 -4.57 16.08 0.05
CA ASP A 114 -5.03 17.00 -0.99
C ASP A 114 -5.14 16.30 -2.36
N HIS A 115 -5.68 17.02 -3.34
CA HIS A 115 -5.94 16.45 -4.67
C HIS A 115 -4.66 16.00 -5.40
N ALA A 116 -3.55 16.69 -5.20
CA ALA A 116 -2.28 16.35 -5.88
C ALA A 116 -1.68 15.07 -5.29
N GLU A 117 -1.59 14.98 -3.97
CA GLU A 117 -1.10 13.79 -3.27
C GLU A 117 -2.04 12.60 -3.43
N HIS A 118 -3.35 12.82 -3.41
CA HIS A 118 -4.36 11.79 -3.69
C HIS A 118 -4.14 11.17 -5.08
N ARG A 119 -3.90 12.02 -6.09
CA ARG A 119 -3.61 11.58 -7.45
C ARG A 119 -2.31 10.77 -7.52
N GLU A 120 -1.24 11.27 -6.89
CA GLU A 120 0.07 10.59 -6.84
C GLU A 120 -0.04 9.20 -6.20
N LEU A 121 -0.67 9.11 -5.03
CA LEU A 121 -0.88 7.83 -4.35
C LEU A 121 -1.74 6.88 -5.17
N THR A 122 -2.77 7.39 -5.85
CA THR A 122 -3.62 6.58 -6.73
C THR A 122 -2.83 5.99 -7.87
N GLU A 123 -2.02 6.79 -8.57
CA GLU A 123 -1.23 6.40 -9.73
C GLU A 123 -0.12 5.42 -9.38
N PHE A 124 0.69 5.75 -8.38
CA PHE A 124 1.94 5.03 -8.09
C PHE A 124 1.81 3.94 -7.03
N CYS A 125 0.86 4.06 -6.10
CA CYS A 125 0.77 3.18 -4.96
C CYS A 125 -0.47 2.30 -4.93
N LEU A 126 -1.60 2.70 -5.53
CA LEU A 126 -2.88 2.01 -5.32
C LEU A 126 -3.35 1.22 -6.55
N LEU A 127 -3.44 1.82 -7.74
CA LEU A 127 -4.09 1.16 -8.89
C LEU A 127 -3.37 -0.11 -9.33
N GLY A 128 -2.04 -0.12 -9.37
CA GLY A 128 -1.26 -1.31 -9.74
C GLY A 128 -1.43 -2.47 -8.75
N PRO A 129 -1.13 -2.26 -7.46
CA PRO A 129 -1.40 -3.25 -6.40
C PRO A 129 -2.84 -3.75 -6.36
N LEU A 130 -3.84 -2.86 -6.44
CA LEU A 130 -5.25 -3.26 -6.50
C LEU A 130 -5.56 -4.19 -7.68
N GLY A 131 -4.98 -3.91 -8.84
CA GLY A 131 -5.12 -4.81 -10.00
C GLY A 131 -4.62 -6.23 -9.71
N LYS A 132 -3.46 -6.35 -9.05
CA LYS A 132 -2.87 -7.64 -8.66
C LYS A 132 -3.69 -8.33 -7.56
N MET A 133 -4.16 -7.58 -6.57
CA MET A 133 -5.02 -8.10 -5.49
C MET A 133 -6.36 -8.63 -6.04
N ILE A 134 -7.00 -7.90 -6.95
CA ILE A 134 -8.23 -8.34 -7.60
C ILE A 134 -7.99 -9.63 -8.39
N ALA A 135 -6.90 -9.69 -9.17
CA ALA A 135 -6.56 -10.87 -9.94
C ALA A 135 -6.20 -12.10 -9.09
N ALA A 136 -5.82 -11.92 -7.84
CA ALA A 136 -5.52 -13.01 -6.90
C ALA A 136 -6.78 -13.65 -6.31
N LEU A 137 -7.93 -13.00 -6.38
CA LEU A 137 -9.19 -13.51 -5.84
C LEU A 137 -10.13 -13.96 -6.96
N THR A 138 -10.88 -15.02 -6.70
CA THR A 138 -11.98 -15.43 -7.57
C THR A 138 -13.22 -14.54 -7.31
N GLU A 139 -14.12 -14.46 -8.29
CA GLU A 139 -15.35 -13.67 -8.18
C GLU A 139 -16.31 -14.17 -7.08
N GLU A 140 -16.17 -15.44 -6.67
CA GLU A 140 -16.94 -16.02 -5.56
C GLU A 140 -16.48 -15.48 -4.19
N ASN A 141 -15.25 -14.99 -4.07
CA ASN A 141 -14.80 -14.35 -2.84
C ASN A 141 -15.39 -12.93 -2.74
N PRO A 142 -16.21 -12.63 -1.72
CA PRO A 142 -16.84 -11.30 -1.60
C PRO A 142 -15.86 -10.13 -1.61
N TYR A 143 -14.64 -10.32 -1.09
CA TYR A 143 -13.61 -9.28 -1.09
C TYR A 143 -13.14 -8.89 -2.50
N HIS A 144 -13.31 -9.76 -3.51
CA HIS A 144 -13.10 -9.39 -4.91
C HIS A 144 -13.97 -8.17 -5.29
N ALA A 145 -15.27 -8.23 -5.00
CA ALA A 145 -16.19 -7.14 -5.28
C ALA A 145 -15.84 -5.86 -4.50
N LEU A 146 -15.39 -5.98 -3.24
CA LEU A 146 -14.94 -4.83 -2.45
C LEU A 146 -13.71 -4.15 -3.06
N LEU A 147 -12.70 -4.92 -3.48
CA LEU A 147 -11.50 -4.38 -4.14
C LEU A 147 -11.83 -3.74 -5.49
N VAL A 148 -12.75 -4.31 -6.26
CA VAL A 148 -13.25 -3.69 -7.49
C VAL A 148 -13.91 -2.35 -7.20
N ALA A 149 -14.76 -2.26 -6.17
CA ALA A 149 -15.42 -1.00 -5.80
C ALA A 149 -14.40 0.08 -5.35
N VAL A 150 -13.35 -0.31 -4.62
CA VAL A 150 -12.24 0.60 -4.28
C VAL A 150 -11.59 1.16 -5.55
N ARG A 151 -11.26 0.29 -6.51
CA ARG A 151 -10.66 0.70 -7.78
C ARG A 151 -11.57 1.65 -8.57
N GLU A 152 -12.86 1.35 -8.63
CA GLU A 152 -13.86 2.19 -9.32
C GLU A 152 -13.91 3.62 -8.74
N ILE A 153 -13.89 3.76 -7.41
CA ILE A 153 -13.90 5.08 -6.75
C ILE A 153 -12.61 5.85 -7.04
N LEU A 154 -11.45 5.21 -6.99
CA LEU A 154 -10.17 5.84 -7.31
C LEU A 154 -10.11 6.29 -8.78
N GLN A 155 -10.57 5.46 -9.71
CA GLN A 155 -10.63 5.78 -11.13
C GLN A 155 -11.67 6.87 -11.45
N ALA A 156 -12.79 6.89 -10.75
CA ALA A 156 -13.78 7.95 -10.89
C ALA A 156 -13.26 9.31 -10.39
N ALA A 157 -12.38 9.30 -9.38
CA ALA A 157 -11.72 10.51 -8.89
C ALA A 157 -10.67 11.06 -9.86
N HIS A 158 -9.99 10.18 -10.59
CA HIS A 158 -8.90 10.49 -11.52
C HIS A 158 -9.04 9.66 -12.81
N PRO A 159 -9.99 10.00 -13.69
CA PRO A 159 -10.28 9.21 -14.89
C PRO A 159 -9.09 9.11 -15.88
N GLU A 160 -8.22 10.12 -15.84
CA GLU A 160 -7.03 10.20 -16.71
C GLU A 160 -5.86 9.35 -16.18
N VAL A 161 -5.87 8.98 -14.90
CA VAL A 161 -4.77 8.25 -14.24
C VAL A 161 -4.82 6.77 -14.62
N LYS A 162 -3.68 6.26 -15.02
CA LYS A 162 -3.44 4.82 -15.25
C LYS A 162 -2.47 4.29 -14.20
N PRO A 163 -2.53 3.00 -13.87
CA PRO A 163 -1.55 2.41 -12.96
C PRO A 163 -0.15 2.58 -13.52
N ALA A 164 0.76 3.15 -12.73
CA ALA A 164 2.17 3.18 -13.08
C ALA A 164 2.75 1.77 -12.98
N LEU A 165 3.77 1.49 -13.80
CA LEU A 165 4.55 0.26 -13.67
C LEU A 165 5.20 0.23 -12.28
N SER A 166 5.05 -0.86 -11.56
CA SER A 166 5.73 -1.03 -10.29
C SER A 166 7.25 -1.07 -10.47
N PRO A 167 8.05 -0.70 -9.45
CA PRO A 167 9.50 -0.84 -9.50
C PRO A 167 9.95 -2.25 -9.87
N LEU A 168 9.23 -3.26 -9.41
CA LEU A 168 9.50 -4.67 -9.76
C LEU A 168 9.31 -4.92 -11.27
N GLU A 169 8.22 -4.44 -11.85
CA GLU A 169 7.94 -4.57 -13.29
C GLU A 169 8.94 -3.79 -14.14
N GLN A 170 9.34 -2.60 -13.71
CA GLN A 170 10.38 -1.80 -14.36
C GLN A 170 11.73 -2.51 -14.37
N MET A 171 12.13 -3.14 -13.26
CA MET A 171 13.36 -3.94 -13.17
C MET A 171 13.32 -5.14 -14.12
N GLN A 172 12.19 -5.80 -14.24
CA GLN A 172 12.02 -6.93 -15.17
C GLN A 172 12.11 -6.51 -16.64
N GLN A 173 11.58 -5.34 -16.99
CA GLN A 173 11.62 -4.82 -18.37
C GLN A 173 13.00 -4.30 -18.79
N HIS A 174 13.81 -3.77 -17.85
CA HIS A 174 15.11 -3.15 -18.17
C HIS A 174 16.31 -4.06 -17.88
N GLY A 175 16.12 -5.36 -17.64
CA GLY A 175 17.23 -6.31 -17.50
C GLY A 175 18.23 -5.98 -16.38
N GLY A 176 17.73 -5.45 -15.25
CA GLY A 176 18.56 -5.24 -14.05
C GLY A 176 19.20 -3.85 -13.89
N ALA A 177 18.89 -2.87 -14.75
CA ALA A 177 19.32 -1.49 -14.52
C ALA A 177 18.44 -0.85 -13.44
N CYS A 178 19.02 -0.44 -12.32
CA CYS A 178 18.33 0.25 -11.23
C CYS A 178 17.76 1.59 -11.70
N ALA A 179 16.47 1.64 -12.00
CA ALA A 179 15.75 2.90 -12.12
C ALA A 179 15.33 3.35 -10.71
N ALA A 180 15.94 4.41 -10.21
CA ALA A 180 15.51 5.07 -8.99
C ALA A 180 14.20 5.82 -9.27
N ILE A 181 13.08 5.31 -8.73
CA ILE A 181 11.86 6.12 -8.69
C ILE A 181 12.00 7.05 -7.49
N SER A 182 12.23 8.32 -7.78
CA SER A 182 12.09 9.41 -6.80
C SER A 182 10.61 9.64 -6.54
N ILE A 183 10.01 8.87 -5.64
CA ILE A 183 8.81 9.33 -4.94
C ILE A 183 9.33 10.46 -4.06
N GLY A 184 8.97 11.71 -4.37
CA GLY A 184 9.51 12.97 -3.83
C GLY A 184 9.80 13.02 -2.33
N CYS A 185 10.80 12.27 -1.89
CA CYS A 185 11.48 12.51 -0.64
C CYS A 185 12.52 13.58 -0.93
N ASN A 186 12.18 14.84 -0.66
CA ASN A 186 13.15 15.92 -0.58
C ASN A 186 14.01 15.72 0.69
N CYS A 187 14.87 14.70 0.67
CA CYS A 187 15.96 14.56 1.61
C CYS A 187 17.02 15.54 1.15
N GLY A 188 17.15 16.65 1.91
CA GLY A 188 18.05 17.74 1.65
C GLY A 188 19.44 17.24 1.23
N ALA A 189 19.89 17.74 0.10
CA ALA A 189 21.24 17.57 -0.38
C ALA A 189 22.24 18.02 0.72
N ALA A 190 23.02 17.10 1.24
CA ALA A 190 24.22 17.45 1.99
C ALA A 190 25.23 18.08 1.01
N PRO A 191 25.92 19.16 1.38
CA PRO A 191 26.88 19.80 0.50
C PRO A 191 28.07 18.87 0.26
N GLN A 192 28.33 18.56 -1.02
CA GLN A 192 29.58 17.98 -1.48
C GLN A 192 30.62 19.08 -1.47
N ASP A 193 31.43 19.19 -0.45
CA ASP A 193 32.75 19.83 -0.48
C ASP A 193 33.57 19.35 0.70
N ALA A 194 34.33 18.27 0.51
CA ALA A 194 35.56 18.03 1.25
C ALA A 194 36.50 17.24 0.34
N ALA A 195 37.52 17.95 -0.13
CA ALA A 195 38.61 17.42 -0.93
C ALA A 195 39.28 16.22 -0.30
N ALA A 196 39.48 15.18 -1.09
CA ALA A 196 40.29 14.02 -0.77
C ALA A 196 41.78 14.43 -0.72
N THR A 197 42.39 14.34 0.43
CA THR A 197 43.87 14.28 0.56
C THR A 197 44.29 12.82 0.52
N PRO A 198 45.36 12.48 -0.22
CA PRO A 198 45.88 11.11 -0.24
C PRO A 198 46.63 10.81 1.06
N ILE A 199 46.32 9.64 1.61
CA ILE A 199 47.10 9.11 2.73
C ILE A 199 48.28 8.32 2.13
N ASP A 200 49.48 8.85 2.37
CA ASP A 200 50.76 8.20 2.09
C ASP A 200 51.08 7.11 3.13
N GLU A 201 51.55 6.04 2.58
CA GLU A 201 52.45 4.99 3.07
C GLU A 201 52.48 4.56 4.54
N CYS A 202 52.21 3.27 4.68
CA CYS A 202 52.60 2.41 5.78
C CYS A 202 54.13 2.39 5.97
N HIS A 203 54.60 2.66 7.17
CA HIS A 203 55.92 2.25 7.61
C HIS A 203 55.79 1.15 8.69
N GLU A 204 56.29 0.00 8.29
CA GLU A 204 56.59 -1.17 9.11
C GLU A 204 57.76 -0.88 10.03
N SER A 205 57.71 -1.22 11.31
CA SER A 205 58.86 -1.45 12.21
C SER A 205 58.36 -2.26 13.40
N VAL A 206 58.45 -3.50 13.40
CA VAL A 206 59.45 -4.46 13.90
C VAL A 206 60.00 -4.15 15.31
N LEU A 207 59.55 -4.99 16.25
CA LEU A 207 60.20 -5.70 17.35
C LEU A 207 60.85 -4.99 18.54
N THR A 208 60.61 -5.66 19.63
CA THR A 208 61.39 -6.00 20.83
C THR A 208 61.23 -5.11 22.06
N HIS A 209 60.61 -5.59 23.08
CA HIS A 209 61.04 -6.32 24.30
C HIS A 209 59.82 -6.70 25.16
#